data_e672b28f8536f1dfcf6b5fcc9d7d916c
#
_entry.id   e672b28f8536f1dfcf6b5fcc9d7d916c
#
_cell.length_a   1.000
_cell.length_b   1.000
_cell.length_c   1.000
_cell.angle_alpha   90.00
_cell.angle_beta   90.00
_cell.angle_gamma   90.00
#
_symmetry.space_group_name_H-M   'P 1'
#
loop_
_entity.id
_entity.type
_entity.pdbx_description
1 polymer ?
#
loop_
_entity_poly.entity_id
_entity_poly.type
_entity_poly.pdbx_seq_one_letter_code
_entity_poly.pdbx_strand_id
1 'polypeptide(L)'
;MISKASTAEQYLKELPADRKEAMTKLRDVILKNIPKGFKEGMGYGMLGYSVPHETYPAGYHCDPKQPLPFAGIASQKNFIAVYHMGVYAMPDLLKWFVSEYPKHSKKKPDMGKSCMRFKKPEDIPYQFIGELMKKVTVKDWIRVYEENIKK
;
A
#
# COMPACT_ATOMS: atom_id res chain seq x y z
N MET A 1 -9.87 -4.71 11.02
CA MET A 1 -9.48 -4.67 12.45
C MET A 1 -8.21 -3.86 12.63
N ILE A 2 -8.15 -3.08 13.69
CA ILE A 2 -6.96 -2.30 14.02
C ILE A 2 -6.07 -3.14 14.92
N SER A 3 -4.83 -3.38 14.49
CA SER A 3 -3.86 -4.14 15.25
C SER A 3 -3.10 -3.23 16.21
N LYS A 4 -2.69 -3.80 17.36
CA LYS A 4 -1.81 -3.13 18.32
C LYS A 4 -0.36 -3.56 18.13
N ALA A 5 -0.07 -4.36 17.11
CA ALA A 5 1.29 -4.80 16.82
C ALA A 5 2.21 -3.61 16.53
N SER A 6 3.45 -3.69 16.96
CA SER A 6 4.45 -2.63 16.75
C SER A 6 5.42 -2.95 15.59
N THR A 7 5.44 -4.19 15.11
CA THR A 7 6.30 -4.61 13.99
C THR A 7 5.50 -5.39 12.97
N ALA A 8 6.05 -5.46 11.73
CA ALA A 8 5.44 -6.23 10.65
C ALA A 8 5.33 -7.72 11.02
N GLU A 9 6.40 -8.27 11.58
CA GLU A 9 6.44 -9.68 11.98
C GLU A 9 5.36 -9.99 13.02
N GLN A 10 5.20 -9.10 13.99
CA GLN A 10 4.21 -9.25 15.05
C GLN A 10 2.79 -9.16 14.47
N TYR A 11 2.57 -8.23 13.56
CA TYR A 11 1.28 -8.08 12.89
C TYR A 11 0.90 -9.35 12.13
N LEU A 12 1.82 -9.90 11.33
CA LEU A 12 1.57 -11.12 10.57
C LEU A 12 1.33 -12.33 11.47
N LYS A 13 2.04 -12.38 12.60
CA LYS A 13 1.96 -13.49 13.54
C LYS A 13 0.57 -13.66 14.16
N GLU A 14 -0.14 -12.56 14.36
CA GLU A 14 -1.48 -12.61 14.98
C GLU A 14 -2.61 -12.89 13.98
N LEU A 15 -2.31 -13.01 12.68
CA LEU A 15 -3.35 -13.25 11.68
C LEU A 15 -3.76 -14.73 11.59
N PRO A 16 -5.02 -15.01 11.18
CA PRO A 16 -5.42 -16.38 10.84
C PRO A 16 -4.55 -16.95 9.72
N ALA A 17 -4.43 -18.28 9.67
CA ALA A 17 -3.49 -18.95 8.75
C ALA A 17 -3.64 -18.55 7.28
N ASP A 18 -4.88 -18.48 6.79
CA ASP A 18 -5.15 -18.11 5.39
C ASP A 18 -4.76 -16.66 5.10
N ARG A 19 -5.02 -15.76 6.04
CA ARG A 19 -4.66 -14.35 5.91
C ARG A 19 -3.16 -14.15 6.05
N LYS A 20 -2.53 -14.90 6.95
CA LYS A 20 -1.08 -14.84 7.15
C LYS A 20 -0.33 -15.16 5.87
N GLU A 21 -0.72 -16.22 5.16
CA GLU A 21 -0.08 -16.61 3.91
C GLU A 21 -0.19 -15.50 2.86
N ALA A 22 -1.40 -14.99 2.63
CA ALA A 22 -1.65 -13.95 1.64
C ALA A 22 -0.92 -12.65 1.98
N MET A 23 -0.98 -12.24 3.24
CA MET A 23 -0.33 -11.00 3.70
C MET A 23 1.19 -11.11 3.62
N THR A 24 1.74 -12.29 3.91
CA THR A 24 3.17 -12.54 3.78
C THR A 24 3.62 -12.42 2.32
N LYS A 25 2.86 -13.00 1.40
CA LYS A 25 3.15 -12.90 -0.03
C LYS A 25 3.07 -11.45 -0.52
N LEU A 26 2.06 -10.70 -0.08
CA LEU A 26 1.92 -9.28 -0.43
C LEU A 26 3.12 -8.49 0.09
N ARG A 27 3.49 -8.70 1.35
CA ARG A 27 4.63 -8.02 1.94
C ARG A 27 5.91 -8.31 1.15
N ASP A 28 6.16 -9.59 0.83
CA ASP A 28 7.36 -9.98 0.10
C ASP A 28 7.42 -9.33 -1.28
N VAL A 29 6.29 -9.32 -2.00
CA VAL A 29 6.21 -8.69 -3.32
C VAL A 29 6.46 -7.19 -3.23
N ILE A 30 5.88 -6.54 -2.23
CA ILE A 30 6.04 -5.09 -2.04
C ILE A 30 7.50 -4.77 -1.70
N LEU A 31 8.08 -5.45 -0.73
CA LEU A 31 9.47 -5.21 -0.33
C LEU A 31 10.46 -5.45 -1.46
N LYS A 32 10.17 -6.41 -2.32
CA LYS A 32 11.02 -6.74 -3.46
C LYS A 32 10.95 -5.68 -4.57
N ASN A 33 9.84 -4.98 -4.68
CA ASN A 33 9.57 -4.10 -5.82
C ASN A 33 9.51 -2.60 -5.49
N ILE A 34 9.25 -2.25 -4.25
CA ILE A 34 9.12 -0.84 -3.87
C ILE A 34 10.46 -0.13 -3.99
N PRO A 35 10.50 1.09 -4.57
CA PRO A 35 11.76 1.82 -4.72
C PRO A 35 12.44 2.12 -3.38
N LYS A 36 13.76 2.28 -3.44
CA LYS A 36 14.56 2.62 -2.26
C LYS A 36 14.09 3.95 -1.66
N GLY A 37 14.15 4.02 -0.34
CA GLY A 37 13.78 5.23 0.38
C GLY A 37 12.42 5.15 1.06
N PHE A 38 11.54 4.29 0.59
CA PHE A 38 10.32 3.99 1.34
C PHE A 38 10.68 3.02 2.47
N LYS A 39 10.09 3.21 3.64
CA LYS A 39 10.31 2.33 4.78
C LYS A 39 9.00 1.68 5.23
N GLU A 40 9.10 0.40 5.59
CA GLU A 40 8.00 -0.34 6.16
C GLU A 40 7.86 -0.04 7.64
N GLY A 41 6.63 0.07 8.12
CA GLY A 41 6.35 0.24 9.54
C GLY A 41 4.88 0.01 9.82
N MET A 42 4.54 0.03 11.09
CA MET A 42 3.13 -0.04 11.51
C MET A 42 2.59 1.38 11.64
N GLY A 43 1.40 1.60 11.10
CA GLY A 43 0.70 2.86 11.23
C GLY A 43 -0.79 2.63 11.02
N TYR A 44 -1.62 3.29 11.81
CA TYR A 44 -3.07 3.16 11.74
C TYR A 44 -3.55 1.70 11.87
N GLY A 45 -2.78 0.87 12.60
CA GLY A 45 -3.15 -0.53 12.84
C GLY A 45 -2.91 -1.47 11.67
N MET A 46 -2.05 -1.08 10.72
CA MET A 46 -1.74 -1.90 9.56
C MET A 46 -0.28 -1.73 9.12
N LEU A 47 0.16 -2.58 8.19
CA LEU A 47 1.49 -2.44 7.59
C LEU A 47 1.48 -1.27 6.61
N GLY A 48 2.38 -0.33 6.81
CA GLY A 48 2.51 0.83 5.94
C GLY A 48 3.89 0.96 5.33
N TYR A 49 3.93 1.66 4.19
CA TYR A 49 5.16 1.98 3.47
C TYR A 49 5.15 3.49 3.28
N SER A 50 6.17 4.15 3.79
CA SER A 50 6.14 5.61 3.88
C SER A 50 7.52 6.21 3.65
N VAL A 51 7.53 7.53 3.40
CA VAL A 51 8.76 8.30 3.30
C VAL A 51 9.12 8.73 4.72
N PRO A 52 10.29 8.30 5.23
CA PRO A 52 10.66 8.61 6.62
C PRO A 52 10.92 10.10 6.82
N HIS A 53 10.82 10.56 8.08
CA HIS A 53 11.05 11.96 8.44
C HIS A 53 12.44 12.45 8.07
N GLU A 54 13.43 11.57 8.06
CA GLU A 54 14.79 11.93 7.66
C GLU A 54 14.88 12.38 6.21
N THR A 55 13.96 11.89 5.36
CA THR A 55 13.85 12.25 3.95
C THR A 55 12.83 13.36 3.73
N TYR A 56 11.72 13.34 4.46
CA TYR A 56 10.66 14.35 4.37
C TYR A 56 10.29 14.81 5.78
N PRO A 57 11.02 15.79 6.34
CA PRO A 57 10.86 16.20 7.73
C PRO A 57 9.47 16.70 8.12
N ALA A 58 8.73 17.29 7.18
CA ALA A 58 7.40 17.81 7.46
C ALA A 58 6.39 16.71 7.83
N GLY A 59 6.65 15.48 7.38
CA GLY A 59 5.75 14.37 7.65
C GLY A 59 4.40 14.50 6.98
N TYR A 60 3.41 13.79 7.51
CA TYR A 60 2.06 13.81 6.95
C TYR A 60 1.32 15.07 7.41
N HIS A 61 0.70 15.80 6.50
CA HIS A 61 0.06 17.08 6.84
C HIS A 61 -1.11 16.92 7.84
N CYS A 62 -1.78 15.78 7.82
CA CYS A 62 -2.86 15.48 8.76
C CYS A 62 -2.35 15.14 10.17
N ASP A 63 -1.14 14.62 10.26
CA ASP A 63 -0.49 14.27 11.51
C ASP A 63 1.04 14.27 11.31
N PRO A 64 1.70 15.43 11.55
CA PRO A 64 3.14 15.55 11.28
C PRO A 64 4.04 14.60 12.06
N LYS A 65 3.53 13.98 13.11
CA LYS A 65 4.27 12.95 13.86
C LYS A 65 4.43 11.66 13.07
N GLN A 66 3.55 11.45 12.08
CA GLN A 66 3.62 10.28 11.20
C GLN A 66 4.50 10.59 9.99
N PRO A 67 5.26 9.60 9.51
CA PRO A 67 5.98 9.78 8.26
C PRO A 67 4.98 9.92 7.11
N LEU A 68 5.43 10.45 5.98
CA LEU A 68 4.58 10.65 4.82
C LEU A 68 4.11 9.30 4.27
N PRO A 69 2.81 8.98 4.36
CA PRO A 69 2.32 7.68 3.89
C PRO A 69 2.31 7.59 2.37
N PHE A 70 2.50 6.39 1.86
CA PHE A 70 2.46 6.11 0.44
C PHE A 70 1.55 4.92 0.12
N ALA A 71 1.82 3.78 0.74
CA ALA A 71 1.09 2.55 0.48
C ALA A 71 0.94 1.76 1.77
N GLY A 72 0.08 0.76 1.74
CA GLY A 72 -0.10 -0.11 2.90
C GLY A 72 -0.91 -1.35 2.56
N ILE A 73 -0.89 -2.30 3.46
CA ILE A 73 -1.70 -3.52 3.35
C ILE A 73 -2.33 -3.82 4.70
N ALA A 74 -3.55 -4.31 4.68
CA ALA A 74 -4.27 -4.64 5.90
C ALA A 74 -5.16 -5.86 5.71
N SER A 75 -5.21 -6.71 6.74
CA SER A 75 -6.17 -7.81 6.81
C SER A 75 -7.39 -7.31 7.56
N GLN A 76 -8.49 -7.13 6.85
CA GLN A 76 -9.75 -6.65 7.43
C GLN A 76 -10.72 -7.82 7.62
N LYS A 77 -11.83 -7.56 8.29
CA LYS A 77 -12.79 -8.61 8.62
C LYS A 77 -13.28 -9.39 7.38
N ASN A 78 -13.65 -8.70 6.33
CA ASN A 78 -14.27 -9.32 5.15
C ASN A 78 -13.39 -9.32 3.90
N PHE A 79 -12.18 -8.75 3.96
CA PHE A 79 -11.31 -8.62 2.80
C PHE A 79 -9.88 -8.30 3.22
N ILE A 80 -8.96 -8.49 2.28
CA ILE A 80 -7.60 -7.95 2.38
C ILE A 80 -7.58 -6.67 1.58
N ALA A 81 -7.02 -5.61 2.13
CA ALA A 81 -6.93 -4.31 1.47
C ALA A 81 -5.49 -3.98 1.10
N VAL A 82 -5.32 -3.42 -0.09
CA VAL A 82 -4.06 -2.81 -0.52
C VAL A 82 -4.35 -1.33 -0.73
N TYR A 83 -3.62 -0.48 -0.03
CA TYR A 83 -3.75 0.98 -0.15
C TYR A 83 -2.59 1.52 -0.96
N HIS A 84 -2.88 2.40 -1.92
CA HIS A 84 -1.84 3.02 -2.74
C HIS A 84 -2.26 4.45 -3.06
N MET A 85 -1.62 5.41 -2.41
CA MET A 85 -2.01 6.81 -2.57
C MET A 85 -1.65 7.37 -3.93
N GLY A 86 -0.65 6.80 -4.61
CA GLY A 86 -0.31 7.20 -5.97
C GLY A 86 -1.43 6.97 -6.96
N VAL A 87 -2.14 5.84 -6.82
CA VAL A 87 -3.29 5.54 -7.68
C VAL A 87 -4.38 6.58 -7.50
N TYR A 88 -4.55 7.07 -6.28
CA TYR A 88 -5.51 8.13 -5.97
C TYR A 88 -5.08 9.49 -6.54
N ALA A 89 -3.81 9.83 -6.39
CA ALA A 89 -3.31 11.18 -6.67
C ALA A 89 -2.82 11.39 -8.11
N MET A 90 -2.55 10.31 -8.85
CA MET A 90 -1.95 10.35 -10.17
C MET A 90 -2.88 9.77 -11.23
N PRO A 91 -3.59 10.62 -12.01
CA PRO A 91 -4.57 10.14 -13.00
C PRO A 91 -4.00 9.15 -14.03
N ASP A 92 -2.77 9.37 -14.49
CA ASP A 92 -2.13 8.49 -15.46
C ASP A 92 -1.85 7.11 -14.87
N LEU A 93 -1.47 7.06 -13.59
CA LEU A 93 -1.24 5.81 -12.90
C LEU A 93 -2.55 5.04 -12.72
N LEU A 94 -3.62 5.75 -12.38
CA LEU A 94 -4.94 5.14 -12.25
C LEU A 94 -5.39 4.54 -13.60
N LYS A 95 -5.20 5.27 -14.69
CA LYS A 95 -5.54 4.78 -16.03
C LYS A 95 -4.76 3.52 -16.35
N TRP A 96 -3.47 3.53 -16.11
CA TRP A 96 -2.62 2.36 -16.33
C TRP A 96 -3.12 1.17 -15.50
N PHE A 97 -3.39 1.40 -14.23
CA PHE A 97 -3.83 0.35 -13.31
C PHE A 97 -5.14 -0.29 -13.79
N VAL A 98 -6.14 0.52 -14.12
CA VAL A 98 -7.45 0.05 -14.55
C VAL A 98 -7.36 -0.69 -15.89
N SER A 99 -6.56 -0.18 -16.83
CA SER A 99 -6.44 -0.80 -18.15
C SER A 99 -5.65 -2.11 -18.12
N GLU A 100 -4.67 -2.23 -17.22
CA GLU A 100 -3.85 -3.44 -17.12
C GLU A 100 -4.49 -4.51 -16.22
N TYR A 101 -5.38 -4.14 -15.33
CA TYR A 101 -5.97 -5.05 -14.36
C TYR A 101 -6.59 -6.30 -14.99
N PRO A 102 -7.38 -6.21 -16.08
CA PRO A 102 -7.98 -7.40 -16.68
C PRO A 102 -6.99 -8.44 -17.20
N LYS A 103 -5.76 -8.02 -17.46
CA LYS A 103 -4.70 -8.95 -17.89
C LYS A 103 -4.18 -9.82 -16.75
N HIS A 104 -4.44 -9.43 -15.50
CA HIS A 104 -3.92 -10.09 -14.31
C HIS A 104 -5.00 -10.71 -13.43
N SER A 105 -6.26 -10.40 -13.67
CA SER A 105 -7.37 -10.91 -12.87
C SER A 105 -8.62 -11.05 -13.73
N LYS A 106 -9.40 -12.10 -13.48
CA LYS A 106 -10.67 -12.31 -14.15
C LYS A 106 -11.79 -11.47 -13.53
N LYS A 107 -11.56 -10.93 -12.34
CA LYS A 107 -12.54 -10.12 -11.62
C LYS A 107 -12.30 -8.65 -11.86
N LYS A 108 -13.37 -7.87 -11.79
CA LYS A 108 -13.27 -6.41 -11.83
C LYS A 108 -12.59 -5.91 -10.56
N PRO A 109 -11.80 -4.83 -10.64
CA PRO A 109 -11.21 -4.27 -9.43
C PRO A 109 -12.29 -3.74 -8.50
N ASP A 110 -12.21 -4.12 -7.22
CA ASP A 110 -13.06 -3.58 -6.17
C ASP A 110 -12.24 -2.52 -5.47
N MET A 111 -12.45 -1.26 -5.80
CA MET A 111 -11.61 -0.21 -5.29
C MET A 111 -12.37 1.06 -4.94
N GLY A 112 -11.92 1.69 -3.84
CA GLY A 112 -12.27 3.05 -3.48
C GLY A 112 -11.23 3.99 -4.07
N LYS A 113 -11.04 5.16 -3.46
CA LYS A 113 -10.09 6.17 -3.96
C LYS A 113 -8.64 5.67 -3.97
N SER A 114 -8.16 5.15 -2.85
CA SER A 114 -6.80 4.64 -2.71
C SER A 114 -6.77 3.20 -2.22
N CYS A 115 -7.92 2.56 -2.09
CA CYS A 115 -8.06 1.23 -1.49
C CYS A 115 -8.51 0.22 -2.52
N MET A 116 -7.80 -0.89 -2.60
CA MET A 116 -8.17 -2.03 -3.44
C MET A 116 -8.51 -3.18 -2.50
N ARG A 117 -9.68 -3.77 -2.66
CA ARG A 117 -10.18 -4.81 -1.77
C ARG A 117 -10.23 -6.16 -2.47
N PHE A 118 -9.81 -7.20 -1.75
CA PHE A 118 -9.81 -8.58 -2.24
C PHE A 118 -10.51 -9.46 -1.22
N LYS A 119 -11.69 -9.97 -1.56
CA LYS A 119 -12.47 -10.80 -0.66
C LYS A 119 -11.82 -12.15 -0.41
N LYS A 120 -11.11 -12.67 -1.41
CA LYS A 120 -10.43 -13.96 -1.32
C LYS A 120 -8.94 -13.81 -1.61
N PRO A 121 -8.07 -14.47 -0.81
CA PRO A 121 -6.63 -14.41 -1.07
C PRO A 121 -6.21 -14.81 -2.48
N GLU A 122 -6.90 -15.80 -3.07
CA GLU A 122 -6.60 -16.27 -4.43
C GLU A 122 -6.92 -15.26 -5.52
N ASP A 123 -7.68 -14.22 -5.19
CA ASP A 123 -8.02 -13.16 -6.16
C ASP A 123 -6.95 -12.07 -6.25
N ILE A 124 -5.95 -12.11 -5.38
CA ILE A 124 -4.90 -11.08 -5.33
C ILE A 124 -3.90 -11.27 -6.48
N PRO A 125 -3.78 -10.28 -7.39
CA PRO A 125 -2.79 -10.36 -8.47
C PRO A 125 -1.42 -9.89 -7.96
N TYR A 126 -0.71 -10.76 -7.25
CA TYR A 126 0.54 -10.40 -6.56
C TYR A 126 1.58 -9.75 -7.47
N GLN A 127 1.82 -10.34 -8.64
CA GLN A 127 2.81 -9.81 -9.58
C GLN A 127 2.43 -8.40 -10.04
N PHE A 128 1.16 -8.18 -10.30
CA PHE A 128 0.66 -6.87 -10.74
C PHE A 128 0.80 -5.82 -9.64
N ILE A 129 0.54 -6.21 -8.38
CA ILE A 129 0.75 -5.32 -7.23
C ILE A 129 2.23 -4.93 -7.15
N GLY A 130 3.14 -5.88 -7.39
CA GLY A 130 4.57 -5.61 -7.44
C GLY A 130 4.94 -4.60 -8.52
N GLU A 131 4.36 -4.76 -9.71
CA GLU A 131 4.57 -3.81 -10.82
C GLU A 131 4.08 -2.41 -10.46
N LEU A 132 2.92 -2.33 -9.80
CA LEU A 132 2.38 -1.06 -9.32
C LEU A 132 3.35 -0.36 -8.37
N MET A 133 3.94 -1.11 -7.45
CA MET A 133 4.86 -0.53 -6.47
C MET A 133 6.12 0.07 -7.09
N LYS A 134 6.54 -0.42 -8.26
CA LYS A 134 7.71 0.11 -8.96
C LYS A 134 7.45 1.46 -9.64
N LYS A 135 6.19 1.81 -9.83
CA LYS A 135 5.82 2.96 -10.69
C LYS A 135 6.13 4.33 -10.10
N VAL A 136 6.26 4.44 -8.79
CA VAL A 136 6.42 5.74 -8.13
C VAL A 136 7.62 5.70 -7.20
N THR A 137 8.60 6.57 -7.46
CA THR A 137 9.77 6.72 -6.59
C THR A 137 9.42 7.64 -5.42
N VAL A 138 10.29 7.66 -4.40
CA VAL A 138 10.14 8.60 -3.28
C VAL A 138 10.09 10.03 -3.76
N LYS A 139 10.98 10.40 -4.67
CA LYS A 139 11.06 11.75 -5.23
C LYS A 139 9.76 12.12 -5.96
N ASP A 140 9.25 11.20 -6.78
CA ASP A 140 7.99 11.40 -7.50
C ASP A 140 6.83 11.57 -6.53
N TRP A 141 6.78 10.74 -5.49
CA TRP A 141 5.69 10.79 -4.53
C TRP A 141 5.69 12.09 -3.74
N ILE A 142 6.86 12.55 -3.29
CA ILE A 142 6.96 13.83 -2.58
C ILE A 142 6.44 14.96 -3.46
N ARG A 143 6.87 15.01 -4.73
CA ARG A 143 6.43 16.04 -5.67
C ARG A 143 4.91 16.03 -5.87
N VAL A 144 4.35 14.87 -6.14
CA VAL A 144 2.90 14.71 -6.34
C VAL A 144 2.13 15.08 -5.07
N TYR A 145 2.63 14.65 -3.92
CA TYR A 145 2.00 14.95 -2.64
C TYR A 145 1.93 16.45 -2.40
N GLU A 146 3.03 17.15 -2.59
CA GLU A 146 3.08 18.59 -2.37
C GLU A 146 2.21 19.36 -3.37
N GLU A 147 2.17 18.92 -4.62
CA GLU A 147 1.39 19.59 -5.66
C GLU A 147 -0.13 19.34 -5.55
N ASN A 148 -0.53 18.13 -5.15
CA ASN A 148 -1.92 17.70 -5.27
C ASN A 148 -2.66 17.46 -3.96
N ILE A 149 -1.96 17.12 -2.90
CA ILE A 149 -2.59 16.70 -1.64
C ILE A 149 -2.40 17.73 -0.53
N LYS A 150 -1.17 18.16 -0.36
CA LYS A 150 -0.79 19.05 0.75
C LYS A 150 -1.31 20.48 0.62
N LYS A 151 -1.76 20.89 -0.51
CA LYS A 151 -2.18 22.28 -0.80
C LYS A 151 -2.92 22.97 0.31
#